data_e4af90decd5088baa6f74e4509d29762
#
_entry.id   e4af90decd5088baa6f74e4509d29762
#
_cell.length_a   1.000
_cell.length_b   1.000
_cell.length_c   1.000
_cell.angle_alpha   90.00
_cell.angle_beta   90.00
_cell.angle_gamma   90.00
#
_symmetry.space_group_name_H-M   'P 1'
#
loop_
_entity.id
_entity.type
_entity.pdbx_description
1 polymer ?
#
loop_
_entity_poly.entity_id
_entity_poly.type
_entity_poly.pdbx_seq_one_letter_code
_entity_poly.pdbx_strand_id
1 'polypeptide(L)'
;MKHLDYSAPGEREAGERTWEVVRAAFEERLPSPRKRDWRPFALAAAAAVVLAAAFSPPGNAVFGSLRDAVRGERNAKPALASLPAPGRLLAESSAGIWVVQNDGSKRLLTGYRDAAWSPHGLYVAAVHGNELRALEPNGRVHWSLGRTGRLRNPRWSFDGFRVAYFAGRSLRVVNGDGTGDRLLTRDVRPGPVAWQPNAHTLAYVNRAGDIEISNVDKRNRNATVQTRAAPGQLDWASDGKTFIAVEPHAVEVFSQRGPRIGGLDRGIAQMSAAAISPNGKRIAFVETRGGRSTLQLTGVLGGPTGPIFAGAGTFANIGWSPDGRWLLLDWRSADQWLFIHSPVKKVLAVSNIRANFGADSRIAGWCCP
;
A
#
# COMPACT_ATOMS: atom_id res chain seq x y z
N MET A 1 47.01 4.74 -0.50
CA MET A 1 45.94 4.76 -1.50
C MET A 1 45.42 6.19 -1.57
N LYS A 2 45.68 6.90 -2.68
CA LYS A 2 45.24 8.31 -2.89
C LYS A 2 43.76 8.28 -3.29
N HIS A 3 42.92 8.97 -2.51
CA HIS A 3 41.56 9.27 -2.92
C HIS A 3 41.58 10.24 -4.12
N LEU A 4 41.09 9.81 -5.25
CA LEU A 4 40.82 10.66 -6.42
C LEU A 4 39.48 11.37 -6.18
N ASP A 5 39.53 12.67 -5.98
CA ASP A 5 38.38 13.56 -5.88
C ASP A 5 37.89 13.89 -7.30
N TYR A 6 36.76 13.32 -7.73
CA TYR A 6 36.11 13.61 -9.00
C TYR A 6 35.01 14.64 -8.81
N SER A 7 35.36 15.92 -8.74
CA SER A 7 34.39 16.99 -8.93
C SER A 7 34.43 17.46 -10.38
N ALA A 8 33.26 17.50 -11.03
CA ALA A 8 33.17 17.96 -12.42
C ALA A 8 33.44 19.46 -12.54
N PRO A 9 34.14 19.94 -13.59
CA PRO A 9 34.37 21.37 -13.80
C PRO A 9 33.03 22.10 -13.95
N GLY A 10 32.80 23.14 -13.14
CA GLY A 10 31.57 23.95 -13.18
C GLY A 10 30.50 23.61 -12.13
N GLU A 11 30.72 22.65 -11.25
CA GLU A 11 29.72 22.21 -10.24
C GLU A 11 29.44 23.27 -9.19
N ARG A 12 30.41 24.06 -8.79
CA ARG A 12 30.23 25.20 -7.87
C ARG A 12 29.44 26.35 -8.49
N GLU A 13 29.74 26.71 -9.73
CA GLU A 13 29.04 27.78 -10.44
C GLU A 13 27.61 27.40 -10.81
N ALA A 14 27.33 26.13 -11.06
CA ALA A 14 25.97 25.62 -11.24
C ALA A 14 25.19 25.66 -9.92
N GLY A 15 25.83 25.35 -8.80
CA GLY A 15 25.23 25.44 -7.47
C GLY A 15 24.86 26.87 -7.06
N GLU A 16 25.74 27.82 -7.32
CA GLU A 16 25.51 29.26 -6.99
C GLU A 16 24.39 29.85 -7.83
N ARG A 17 24.35 29.60 -9.13
CA ARG A 17 23.27 30.06 -10.04
C ARG A 17 21.91 29.45 -9.65
N THR A 18 21.90 28.22 -9.21
CA THR A 18 20.66 27.55 -8.75
C THR A 18 20.19 28.17 -7.43
N TRP A 19 21.12 28.55 -6.56
CA TRP A 19 20.81 29.19 -5.28
C TRP A 19 20.25 30.60 -5.42
N GLU A 20 20.72 31.37 -6.41
CA GLU A 20 20.17 32.70 -6.72
C GLU A 20 18.73 32.63 -7.24
N VAL A 21 18.42 31.67 -8.11
CA VAL A 21 17.06 31.46 -8.62
C VAL A 21 16.08 31.02 -7.53
N VAL A 22 16.56 30.19 -6.60
CA VAL A 22 15.75 29.76 -5.43
C VAL A 22 15.52 30.92 -4.47
N ARG A 23 16.51 31.75 -4.24
CA ARG A 23 16.40 32.95 -3.39
C ARG A 23 15.43 33.97 -3.99
N ALA A 24 15.54 34.28 -5.28
CA ALA A 24 14.63 35.18 -5.99
C ALA A 24 13.18 34.69 -5.94
N ALA A 25 12.94 33.39 -6.12
CA ALA A 25 11.61 32.80 -6.04
C ALA A 25 11.03 32.79 -4.60
N PHE A 26 11.89 32.87 -3.59
CA PHE A 26 11.49 32.97 -2.17
C PHE A 26 11.19 34.41 -1.76
N GLU A 27 11.98 35.38 -2.25
CA GLU A 27 11.78 36.81 -1.97
C GLU A 27 10.51 37.36 -2.63
N GLU A 28 10.14 36.86 -3.80
CA GLU A 28 8.91 37.25 -4.50
C GLU A 28 7.61 36.79 -3.84
N ARG A 29 7.66 35.94 -2.81
CA ARG A 29 6.51 35.33 -2.11
C ARG A 29 6.34 35.72 -0.64
N LEU A 30 7.04 36.72 -0.13
CA LEU A 30 6.86 37.18 1.23
C LEU A 30 5.73 38.23 1.30
N PRO A 31 4.52 37.89 1.82
CA PRO A 31 3.58 38.92 2.24
C PRO A 31 4.08 39.56 3.53
N SER A 32 3.93 40.89 3.62
CA SER A 32 4.33 41.70 4.75
C SER A 32 3.79 41.21 6.11
N PRO A 33 4.47 41.44 7.24
CA PRO A 33 4.24 40.76 8.50
C PRO A 33 2.93 41.23 9.16
N ARG A 34 1.96 40.33 9.27
CA ARG A 34 0.83 40.43 10.19
C ARG A 34 0.84 39.25 11.17
N LYS A 35 0.99 39.62 12.45
CA LYS A 35 0.76 38.87 13.72
C LYS A 35 0.79 37.33 13.70
N ARG A 36 1.77 36.91 14.43
CA ARG A 36 2.16 35.68 15.12
C ARG A 36 1.05 34.62 15.28
N ASP A 37 1.01 33.63 14.36
CA ASP A 37 0.38 32.35 14.54
C ASP A 37 1.37 31.25 14.19
N TRP A 38 1.61 30.33 15.13
CA TRP A 38 2.64 29.28 15.06
C TRP A 38 2.32 28.10 14.12
N ARG A 39 1.24 28.20 13.39
CA ARG A 39 0.75 27.12 12.50
C ARG A 39 1.45 26.95 11.13
N PRO A 40 2.26 27.87 10.58
CA PRO A 40 2.91 27.69 9.28
C PRO A 40 4.21 26.87 9.30
N PHE A 41 4.85 26.66 10.48
CA PHE A 41 6.16 26.00 10.52
C PHE A 41 6.15 24.49 10.19
N ALA A 42 5.05 23.78 10.42
CA ALA A 42 4.94 22.36 10.09
C ALA A 42 4.79 22.10 8.58
N LEU A 43 4.22 23.05 7.84
CA LEU A 43 4.05 22.96 6.37
C LEU A 43 5.33 23.33 5.60
N ALA A 44 6.13 24.27 6.13
CA ALA A 44 7.41 24.66 5.52
C ALA A 44 8.47 23.54 5.65
N ALA A 45 8.49 22.80 6.75
CA ALA A 45 9.40 21.67 6.95
C ALA A 45 9.11 20.50 5.99
N ALA A 46 7.83 20.22 5.70
CA ALA A 46 7.45 19.18 4.75
C ALA A 46 7.82 19.55 3.30
N ALA A 47 7.71 20.81 2.92
CA ALA A 47 8.14 21.31 1.61
C ALA A 47 9.67 21.31 1.47
N ALA A 48 10.42 21.62 2.52
CA ALA A 48 11.88 21.63 2.51
C ALA A 48 12.48 20.21 2.40
N VAL A 49 11.85 19.19 2.97
CA VAL A 49 12.29 17.78 2.85
C VAL A 49 12.08 17.26 1.43
N VAL A 50 10.99 17.66 0.76
CA VAL A 50 10.74 17.32 -0.64
C VAL A 50 11.77 18.03 -1.55
N LEU A 51 12.15 19.26 -1.24
CA LEU A 51 13.15 20.03 -1.99
C LEU A 51 14.57 19.49 -1.80
N ALA A 52 14.97 19.08 -0.60
CA ALA A 52 16.31 18.55 -0.35
C ALA A 52 16.60 17.21 -1.03
N ALA A 53 15.58 16.37 -1.25
CA ALA A 53 15.71 15.12 -2.00
C ALA A 53 15.93 15.33 -3.50
N ALA A 54 15.69 16.52 -4.00
CA ALA A 54 15.65 16.88 -5.39
C ALA A 54 16.98 17.31 -6.01
N PHE A 55 17.96 17.64 -5.18
CA PHE A 55 19.25 18.19 -5.66
C PHE A 55 20.38 17.14 -5.77
N SER A 56 20.09 15.84 -5.70
CA SER A 56 21.06 14.80 -6.07
C SER A 56 21.05 14.52 -7.59
N PRO A 57 22.18 14.19 -8.24
CA PRO A 57 22.26 13.97 -9.69
C PRO A 57 21.24 13.00 -10.29
N PRO A 58 20.74 11.94 -9.58
CA PRO A 58 19.58 11.21 -10.04
C PRO A 58 18.24 11.92 -9.76
N GLY A 59 18.24 13.01 -8.99
CA GLY A 59 17.04 13.75 -8.60
C GLY A 59 16.38 14.54 -9.75
N ASN A 60 17.13 14.95 -10.78
CA ASN A 60 16.59 15.77 -11.86
C ASN A 60 15.54 15.05 -12.71
N ALA A 61 15.62 13.74 -12.85
CA ALA A 61 14.58 12.93 -13.51
C ALA A 61 13.31 12.81 -12.66
N VAL A 62 13.46 12.86 -11.33
CA VAL A 62 12.37 12.80 -10.36
C VAL A 62 11.67 14.15 -10.23
N PHE A 63 12.40 15.26 -10.37
CA PHE A 63 11.81 16.60 -10.33
C PHE A 63 10.91 16.91 -11.52
N GLY A 64 11.30 16.51 -12.70
CA GLY A 64 10.44 16.60 -13.88
C GLY A 64 9.11 15.91 -13.62
N SER A 65 9.15 14.65 -13.18
CA SER A 65 7.94 13.84 -12.92
C SER A 65 7.10 14.34 -11.75
N LEU A 66 7.70 14.87 -10.67
CA LEU A 66 6.97 15.46 -9.55
C LEU A 66 6.35 16.83 -9.89
N ARG A 67 7.07 17.64 -10.65
CA ARG A 67 6.58 18.94 -11.13
C ARG A 67 5.43 18.76 -12.12
N ASP A 68 5.55 17.79 -13.02
CA ASP A 68 4.53 17.42 -14.00
C ASP A 68 3.31 16.79 -13.29
N ALA A 69 3.55 16.02 -12.23
CA ALA A 69 2.54 15.46 -11.34
C ALA A 69 1.69 16.52 -10.65
N VAL A 70 2.34 17.53 -10.08
CA VAL A 70 1.66 18.65 -9.38
C VAL A 70 0.91 19.57 -10.36
N ARG A 71 1.38 19.67 -11.60
CA ARG A 71 0.76 20.50 -12.66
C ARG A 71 -0.28 19.77 -13.49
N GLY A 72 -0.41 18.45 -13.35
CA GLY A 72 -1.34 17.65 -14.15
C GLY A 72 -0.97 17.55 -15.63
N GLU A 73 0.27 17.88 -16.00
CA GLU A 73 0.74 17.80 -17.38
C GLU A 73 0.99 16.34 -17.79
N ARG A 74 0.35 15.92 -18.87
CA ARG A 74 0.26 14.54 -19.34
C ARG A 74 1.38 14.09 -20.28
N ASN A 75 2.54 14.71 -20.27
CA ASN A 75 3.64 14.30 -21.14
C ASN A 75 4.37 13.08 -20.60
N ALA A 76 3.94 11.94 -21.11
CA ALA A 76 4.31 10.62 -20.64
C ALA A 76 5.73 10.23 -21.02
N LYS A 77 6.56 9.96 -20.03
CA LYS A 77 7.66 8.98 -20.17
C LYS A 77 7.17 7.63 -19.71
N PRO A 78 7.74 6.53 -20.28
CA PRO A 78 7.22 5.18 -20.03
C PRO A 78 7.22 4.81 -18.56
N ALA A 79 6.21 4.01 -18.20
CA ALA A 79 6.09 3.37 -16.90
C ALA A 79 7.37 2.63 -16.53
N LEU A 80 7.71 2.69 -15.29
CA LEU A 80 8.71 1.89 -14.58
C LEU A 80 9.83 1.26 -15.42
N ALA A 81 11.02 1.82 -15.32
CA ALA A 81 12.22 1.15 -15.85
C ALA A 81 12.63 -0.05 -14.97
N SER A 82 12.34 0.00 -13.67
CA SER A 82 12.51 -1.09 -12.69
C SER A 82 11.81 -0.74 -11.38
N LEU A 83 11.50 -1.73 -10.54
CA LEU A 83 11.05 -1.48 -9.18
C LEU A 83 12.22 -0.94 -8.32
N PRO A 84 11.96 -0.01 -7.39
CA PRO A 84 13.01 0.57 -6.55
C PRO A 84 13.50 -0.36 -5.43
N ALA A 85 12.83 -1.48 -5.23
CA ALA A 85 13.18 -2.53 -4.28
C ALA A 85 12.88 -3.90 -4.87
N PRO A 86 13.55 -4.96 -4.35
CA PRO A 86 13.27 -6.32 -4.78
C PRO A 86 11.80 -6.71 -4.66
N GLY A 87 11.37 -7.63 -5.51
CA GLY A 87 10.02 -8.16 -5.50
C GLY A 87 9.25 -7.95 -6.79
N ARG A 88 7.97 -8.23 -6.73
CA ARG A 88 7.02 -8.14 -7.85
C ARG A 88 5.73 -7.47 -7.38
N LEU A 89 5.10 -6.69 -8.27
CA LEU A 89 3.82 -6.09 -7.98
C LEU A 89 2.68 -6.88 -8.64
N LEU A 90 1.56 -6.95 -7.92
CA LEU A 90 0.26 -7.18 -8.52
C LEU A 90 -0.52 -5.88 -8.60
N ALA A 91 -1.06 -5.60 -9.77
CA ALA A 91 -2.05 -4.56 -9.94
C ALA A 91 -3.29 -5.16 -10.62
N GLU A 92 -4.44 -4.68 -10.23
CA GLU A 92 -5.72 -5.10 -10.76
C GLU A 92 -6.38 -3.96 -11.51
N SER A 93 -6.97 -4.25 -12.65
CA SER A 93 -7.74 -3.31 -13.45
C SER A 93 -8.95 -4.00 -14.08
N SER A 94 -9.78 -3.23 -14.77
CA SER A 94 -10.89 -3.78 -15.56
C SER A 94 -10.45 -4.75 -16.67
N ALA A 95 -9.20 -4.64 -17.13
CA ALA A 95 -8.63 -5.55 -18.14
C ALA A 95 -8.18 -6.89 -17.56
N GLY A 96 -7.93 -6.97 -16.27
CA GLY A 96 -7.42 -8.16 -15.58
C GLY A 96 -6.36 -7.83 -14.54
N ILE A 97 -5.51 -8.81 -14.26
CA ILE A 97 -4.43 -8.71 -13.27
C ILE A 97 -3.10 -8.50 -13.98
N TRP A 98 -2.38 -7.46 -13.58
CA TRP A 98 -1.03 -7.20 -14.02
C TRP A 98 -0.01 -7.77 -13.04
N VAL A 99 0.91 -8.55 -13.56
CA VAL A 99 2.13 -8.98 -12.85
C VAL A 99 3.27 -8.10 -13.33
N VAL A 100 3.86 -7.30 -12.45
CA VAL A 100 5.01 -6.44 -12.76
C VAL A 100 6.26 -7.04 -12.11
N GLN A 101 7.27 -7.33 -12.92
CA GLN A 101 8.55 -7.88 -12.49
C GLN A 101 9.46 -6.79 -11.92
N ASN A 102 10.54 -7.21 -11.27
CA ASN A 102 11.52 -6.29 -10.70
C ASN A 102 12.20 -5.39 -11.75
N ASP A 103 12.39 -5.89 -12.97
CA ASP A 103 12.95 -5.16 -14.11
C ASP A 103 11.94 -4.22 -14.79
N GLY A 104 10.74 -4.06 -14.24
CA GLY A 104 9.67 -3.24 -14.80
C GLY A 104 8.87 -3.90 -15.92
N SER A 105 9.28 -5.07 -16.40
CA SER A 105 8.48 -5.82 -17.36
C SER A 105 7.13 -6.22 -16.75
N LYS A 106 6.07 -6.22 -17.56
CA LYS A 106 4.72 -6.46 -17.08
C LYS A 106 3.96 -7.46 -17.97
N ARG A 107 3.13 -8.27 -17.34
CA ARG A 107 2.24 -9.24 -18.00
C ARG A 107 0.81 -9.04 -17.53
N LEU A 108 -0.12 -9.01 -18.47
CA LEU A 108 -1.55 -9.00 -18.20
C LEU A 108 -2.10 -10.44 -18.18
N LEU A 109 -2.75 -10.79 -17.10
CA LEU A 109 -3.57 -12.00 -16.96
C LEU A 109 -5.03 -11.61 -17.20
N THR A 110 -5.50 -11.77 -18.42
CA THR A 110 -6.81 -11.28 -18.87
C THR A 110 -7.95 -12.08 -18.25
N GLY A 111 -9.01 -11.38 -17.84
CA GLY A 111 -10.24 -12.01 -17.30
C GLY A 111 -10.13 -12.44 -15.83
N TYR A 112 -9.00 -12.20 -15.18
CA TYR A 112 -8.83 -12.45 -13.76
C TYR A 112 -9.11 -11.19 -12.93
N ARG A 113 -9.57 -11.38 -11.70
CA ARG A 113 -9.84 -10.33 -10.71
C ARG A 113 -9.56 -10.82 -9.29
N ASP A 114 -9.56 -9.90 -8.33
CA ASP A 114 -9.38 -10.22 -6.91
C ASP A 114 -8.14 -11.09 -6.66
N ALA A 115 -6.95 -10.58 -6.98
CA ALA A 115 -5.71 -11.36 -6.92
C ALA A 115 -4.94 -11.15 -5.61
N ALA A 116 -4.23 -12.19 -5.19
CA ALA A 116 -3.30 -12.16 -4.07
C ALA A 116 -2.08 -13.05 -4.33
N TRP A 117 -0.89 -12.55 -3.98
CA TRP A 117 0.34 -13.32 -3.97
C TRP A 117 0.33 -14.44 -2.95
N SER A 118 0.89 -15.60 -3.30
CA SER A 118 1.37 -16.56 -2.30
C SER A 118 2.60 -15.99 -1.58
N PRO A 119 2.91 -16.43 -0.34
CA PRO A 119 3.97 -15.83 0.49
C PRO A 119 5.35 -15.73 -0.17
N HIS A 120 5.71 -16.70 -1.00
CA HIS A 120 7.00 -16.73 -1.72
C HIS A 120 6.88 -16.29 -3.18
N GLY A 121 5.71 -15.75 -3.59
CA GLY A 121 5.48 -15.27 -4.94
C GLY A 121 5.52 -16.35 -6.04
N LEU A 122 5.46 -17.61 -5.67
CA LEU A 122 5.43 -18.71 -6.65
C LEU A 122 4.10 -18.76 -7.39
N TYR A 123 3.02 -18.37 -6.70
CA TYR A 123 1.66 -18.41 -7.22
C TYR A 123 0.91 -17.10 -6.96
N VAL A 124 -0.12 -16.90 -7.74
CA VAL A 124 -1.16 -15.88 -7.58
C VAL A 124 -2.50 -16.60 -7.45
N ALA A 125 -3.19 -16.43 -6.33
CA ALA A 125 -4.60 -16.82 -6.26
C ALA A 125 -5.44 -15.71 -6.88
N ALA A 126 -6.30 -16.05 -7.84
CA ALA A 126 -7.16 -15.08 -8.52
C ALA A 126 -8.50 -15.72 -8.90
N VAL A 127 -9.49 -14.89 -9.13
CA VAL A 127 -10.82 -15.32 -9.54
C VAL A 127 -10.98 -15.13 -11.05
N HIS A 128 -11.45 -16.18 -11.72
CA HIS A 128 -11.81 -16.18 -13.13
C HIS A 128 -13.23 -16.74 -13.29
N GLY A 129 -14.17 -15.91 -13.70
CA GLY A 129 -15.59 -16.32 -13.71
C GLY A 129 -16.05 -16.77 -12.32
N ASN A 130 -16.49 -18.03 -12.22
CA ASN A 130 -16.90 -18.69 -10.97
C ASN A 130 -15.84 -19.66 -10.43
N GLU A 131 -14.59 -19.50 -10.81
CA GLU A 131 -13.49 -20.33 -10.37
C GLU A 131 -12.47 -19.53 -9.58
N LEU A 132 -12.00 -20.10 -8.48
CA LEU A 132 -10.77 -19.73 -7.83
C LEU A 132 -9.63 -20.49 -8.48
N ARG A 133 -8.60 -19.80 -8.92
CA ARG A 133 -7.43 -20.41 -9.55
C ARG A 133 -6.15 -20.02 -8.86
N ALA A 134 -5.22 -20.94 -8.72
CA ALA A 134 -3.83 -20.62 -8.46
C ALA A 134 -3.07 -20.64 -9.80
N LEU A 135 -2.34 -19.56 -10.04
CA LEU A 135 -1.61 -19.31 -11.27
C LEU A 135 -0.14 -19.12 -10.94
N GLU A 136 0.74 -19.58 -11.80
CA GLU A 136 2.10 -19.04 -11.84
C GLU A 136 2.09 -17.59 -12.34
N PRO A 137 3.10 -16.79 -12.04
CA PRO A 137 3.17 -15.39 -12.49
C PRO A 137 3.18 -15.23 -14.02
N ASN A 138 3.52 -16.30 -14.76
CA ASN A 138 3.45 -16.34 -16.21
C ASN A 138 2.04 -16.61 -16.76
N GLY A 139 1.06 -16.89 -15.88
CA GLY A 139 -0.34 -17.18 -16.22
C GLY A 139 -0.69 -18.66 -16.36
N ARG A 140 0.28 -19.58 -16.18
CA ARG A 140 0.00 -21.02 -16.19
C ARG A 140 -0.85 -21.38 -14.98
N VAL A 141 -1.99 -22.04 -15.23
CA VAL A 141 -2.87 -22.50 -14.16
C VAL A 141 -2.25 -23.72 -13.48
N HIS A 142 -2.11 -23.63 -12.16
CA HIS A 142 -1.66 -24.75 -11.33
C HIS A 142 -2.82 -25.62 -10.87
N TRP A 143 -3.90 -25.00 -10.38
CA TRP A 143 -5.16 -25.65 -10.06
C TRP A 143 -6.34 -24.69 -10.22
N SER A 144 -7.55 -25.22 -10.36
CA SER A 144 -8.79 -24.48 -10.37
C SER A 144 -9.87 -25.14 -9.53
N LEU A 145 -10.72 -24.32 -8.91
CA LEU A 145 -11.78 -24.72 -8.01
C LEU A 145 -13.07 -23.95 -8.34
N GLY A 146 -14.01 -24.60 -8.98
CA GLY A 146 -15.34 -24.05 -9.26
C GLY A 146 -16.24 -24.05 -8.03
N ARG A 147 -17.00 -22.97 -7.82
CA ARG A 147 -18.03 -22.88 -6.78
C ARG A 147 -19.22 -22.08 -7.26
N THR A 148 -20.37 -22.41 -6.69
CA THR A 148 -21.58 -21.61 -6.85
C THR A 148 -21.46 -20.30 -6.06
N GLY A 149 -22.02 -19.22 -6.60
CA GLY A 149 -21.93 -17.88 -6.04
C GLY A 149 -20.70 -17.12 -6.52
N ARG A 150 -20.72 -15.81 -6.32
CA ARG A 150 -19.62 -14.92 -6.72
C ARG A 150 -18.42 -15.10 -5.82
N LEU A 151 -17.31 -15.55 -6.39
CA LEU A 151 -16.04 -15.68 -5.67
C LEU A 151 -15.36 -14.32 -5.53
N ARG A 152 -14.71 -14.07 -4.37
CA ARG A 152 -14.04 -12.79 -4.05
C ARG A 152 -12.91 -12.94 -3.04
N ASN A 153 -11.99 -11.99 -3.05
CA ASN A 153 -10.97 -11.72 -2.03
C ASN A 153 -10.18 -12.96 -1.60
N PRO A 154 -9.56 -13.73 -2.53
CA PRO A 154 -8.67 -14.80 -2.11
C PRO A 154 -7.49 -14.23 -1.32
N ARG A 155 -7.08 -14.93 -0.28
CA ARG A 155 -5.91 -14.58 0.55
C ARG A 155 -5.17 -15.84 0.95
N TRP A 156 -3.90 -15.89 0.61
CA TRP A 156 -3.00 -16.96 1.03
C TRP A 156 -2.68 -16.83 2.51
N SER A 157 -2.59 -17.96 3.20
CA SER A 157 -1.96 -18.03 4.52
C SER A 157 -0.47 -17.74 4.42
N PHE A 158 0.13 -17.31 5.53
CA PHE A 158 1.55 -16.94 5.57
C PHE A 158 2.50 -18.10 5.20
N ASP A 159 2.10 -19.34 5.51
CA ASP A 159 2.81 -20.57 5.18
C ASP A 159 2.58 -21.08 3.73
N GLY A 160 1.63 -20.48 3.01
CA GLY A 160 1.25 -20.91 1.67
C GLY A 160 0.42 -22.18 1.58
N PHE A 161 0.07 -22.79 2.71
CA PHE A 161 -0.69 -24.06 2.72
C PHE A 161 -2.21 -23.89 2.62
N ARG A 162 -2.71 -22.65 2.71
CA ARG A 162 -4.15 -22.39 2.67
C ARG A 162 -4.48 -21.12 1.89
N VAL A 163 -5.68 -21.10 1.31
CA VAL A 163 -6.29 -19.91 0.71
C VAL A 163 -7.66 -19.70 1.31
N ALA A 164 -7.88 -18.56 1.95
CA ALA A 164 -9.22 -18.12 2.35
C ALA A 164 -9.87 -17.34 1.19
N TYR A 165 -11.17 -17.52 0.99
CA TYR A 165 -11.92 -16.83 -0.05
C TYR A 165 -13.41 -16.78 0.26
N PHE A 166 -14.11 -15.83 -0.33
CA PHE A 166 -15.58 -15.79 -0.24
C PHE A 166 -16.21 -16.48 -1.44
N ALA A 167 -17.29 -17.26 -1.19
CA ALA A 167 -18.23 -17.75 -2.19
C ALA A 167 -19.63 -17.24 -1.79
N GLY A 168 -20.12 -16.20 -2.48
CA GLY A 168 -21.30 -15.45 -2.07
C GLY A 168 -21.10 -14.85 -0.67
N ARG A 169 -21.92 -15.28 0.28
CA ARG A 169 -21.86 -14.87 1.71
C ARG A 169 -21.15 -15.88 2.62
N SER A 170 -20.48 -16.84 2.06
CA SER A 170 -19.74 -17.86 2.80
C SER A 170 -18.24 -17.59 2.74
N LEU A 171 -17.58 -17.59 3.88
CA LEU A 171 -16.12 -17.60 3.97
C LEU A 171 -15.66 -19.06 4.00
N ARG A 172 -14.76 -19.41 3.12
CA ARG A 172 -14.24 -20.75 2.89
C ARG A 172 -12.74 -20.78 2.96
N VAL A 173 -12.18 -21.94 3.20
CA VAL A 173 -10.74 -22.20 3.17
C VAL A 173 -10.47 -23.44 2.33
N VAL A 174 -9.52 -23.34 1.42
CA VAL A 174 -9.02 -24.44 0.60
C VAL A 174 -7.52 -24.61 0.86
N ASN A 175 -6.99 -25.81 0.72
CA ASN A 175 -5.55 -26.05 0.80
C ASN A 175 -4.83 -25.36 -0.37
N GLY A 176 -3.55 -25.05 -0.18
CA GLY A 176 -2.73 -24.38 -1.19
C GLY A 176 -2.56 -25.15 -2.50
N ASP A 177 -2.82 -26.46 -2.48
CA ASP A 177 -2.85 -27.35 -3.64
C ASP A 177 -4.23 -27.45 -4.32
N GLY A 178 -5.22 -26.72 -3.84
CA GLY A 178 -6.59 -26.73 -4.37
C GLY A 178 -7.51 -27.81 -3.78
N THR A 179 -7.00 -28.65 -2.92
CA THR A 179 -7.78 -29.73 -2.28
C THR A 179 -8.39 -29.29 -0.94
N GLY A 180 -9.25 -30.11 -0.34
CA GLY A 180 -9.74 -29.94 1.03
C GLY A 180 -10.55 -28.67 1.27
N ASP A 181 -11.25 -28.17 0.25
CA ASP A 181 -12.11 -27.00 0.39
C ASP A 181 -13.19 -27.21 1.43
N ARG A 182 -13.29 -26.30 2.40
CA ARG A 182 -14.23 -26.37 3.50
C ARG A 182 -14.84 -25.02 3.85
N LEU A 183 -16.05 -25.09 4.37
CA LEU A 183 -16.74 -23.93 4.91
C LEU A 183 -16.14 -23.55 6.26
N LEU A 184 -15.71 -22.28 6.43
CA LEU A 184 -15.32 -21.73 7.72
C LEU A 184 -16.54 -21.15 8.45
N THR A 185 -17.27 -20.27 7.78
CA THR A 185 -18.49 -19.67 8.34
C THR A 185 -19.44 -19.24 7.22
N ARG A 186 -20.73 -19.13 7.57
CA ARG A 186 -21.79 -18.64 6.68
C ARG A 186 -22.23 -17.25 7.08
N ASP A 187 -22.91 -16.61 6.15
CA ASP A 187 -23.67 -15.38 6.39
C ASP A 187 -22.79 -14.18 6.82
N VAL A 188 -21.60 -14.10 6.24
CA VAL A 188 -20.69 -12.97 6.40
C VAL A 188 -20.73 -12.06 5.16
N ARG A 189 -20.47 -10.77 5.34
CA ARG A 189 -20.21 -9.87 4.22
C ARG A 189 -18.83 -10.15 3.64
N PRO A 190 -18.69 -10.30 2.30
CA PRO A 190 -17.39 -10.28 1.68
C PRO A 190 -16.67 -8.95 2.04
N GLY A 191 -15.57 -9.06 2.73
CA GLY A 191 -14.84 -7.93 3.30
C GLY A 191 -13.37 -8.26 3.51
N PRO A 192 -12.65 -7.50 4.32
CA PRO A 192 -11.26 -7.77 4.62
C PRO A 192 -11.10 -9.08 5.39
N VAL A 193 -10.08 -9.83 5.02
CA VAL A 193 -9.58 -10.99 5.75
C VAL A 193 -8.06 -10.91 5.82
N ALA A 194 -7.50 -11.34 6.93
CA ALA A 194 -6.06 -11.31 7.15
C ALA A 194 -5.60 -12.55 7.92
N TRP A 195 -4.62 -13.27 7.36
CA TRP A 195 -4.00 -14.39 8.03
C TRP A 195 -2.96 -13.93 9.05
N GLN A 196 -3.02 -14.53 10.23
CA GLN A 196 -1.98 -14.34 11.23
C GLN A 196 -0.69 -15.03 10.79
N PRO A 197 0.45 -14.33 10.75
CA PRO A 197 1.74 -14.94 10.48
C PRO A 197 2.07 -16.06 11.47
N ASN A 198 2.68 -17.14 10.97
CA ASN A 198 3.09 -18.31 11.76
C ASN A 198 1.97 -19.01 12.55
N ALA A 199 0.73 -18.86 12.10
CA ALA A 199 -0.44 -19.47 12.75
C ALA A 199 -1.51 -19.86 11.72
N HIS A 200 -2.38 -20.78 12.10
CA HIS A 200 -3.55 -21.18 11.30
C HIS A 200 -4.78 -20.36 11.67
N THR A 201 -4.58 -19.09 11.93
CA THR A 201 -5.62 -18.17 12.42
C THR A 201 -5.93 -17.12 11.35
N LEU A 202 -7.20 -16.88 11.15
CA LEU A 202 -7.75 -15.91 10.23
C LEU A 202 -8.56 -14.87 10.98
N ALA A 203 -8.27 -13.59 10.78
CA ALA A 203 -9.12 -12.48 11.18
C ALA A 203 -10.04 -12.09 10.01
N TYR A 204 -11.31 -11.88 10.26
CA TYR A 204 -12.30 -11.45 9.27
C TYR A 204 -13.42 -10.64 9.93
N VAL A 205 -14.15 -9.87 9.15
CA VAL A 205 -15.27 -9.06 9.64
C VAL A 205 -16.56 -9.89 9.54
N ASN A 206 -17.27 -10.01 10.65
CA ASN A 206 -18.54 -10.72 10.74
C ASN A 206 -19.70 -9.86 10.21
N ARG A 207 -20.92 -10.39 10.28
CA ARG A 207 -22.13 -9.67 9.81
C ARG A 207 -22.44 -8.40 10.61
N ALA A 208 -22.11 -8.39 11.90
CA ALA A 208 -22.34 -7.24 12.78
C ALA A 208 -21.36 -6.10 12.51
N GLY A 209 -20.23 -6.40 11.88
CA GLY A 209 -19.15 -5.46 11.65
C GLY A 209 -17.96 -5.68 12.58
N ASP A 210 -18.07 -6.62 13.51
CA ASP A 210 -17.01 -6.96 14.45
C ASP A 210 -15.97 -7.87 13.82
N ILE A 211 -14.77 -7.92 14.41
CA ILE A 211 -13.69 -8.79 13.95
C ILE A 211 -13.77 -10.13 14.66
N GLU A 212 -13.87 -11.19 13.88
CA GLU A 212 -13.72 -12.57 14.37
C GLU A 212 -12.29 -13.04 14.13
N ILE A 213 -11.69 -13.61 15.16
CA ILE A 213 -10.40 -14.29 15.11
C ILE A 213 -10.65 -15.79 15.28
N SER A 214 -10.38 -16.59 14.25
CA SER A 214 -10.70 -18.01 14.25
C SER A 214 -9.52 -18.86 13.77
N ASN A 215 -9.22 -19.91 14.51
CA ASN A 215 -8.33 -20.96 14.02
C ASN A 215 -9.08 -21.79 12.98
N VAL A 216 -8.55 -21.88 11.77
CA VAL A 216 -9.25 -22.53 10.65
C VAL A 216 -9.24 -24.06 10.71
N ASP A 217 -8.36 -24.66 11.48
CA ASP A 217 -8.28 -26.12 11.66
C ASP A 217 -9.09 -26.60 12.88
N LYS A 218 -9.39 -25.69 13.79
CA LYS A 218 -10.24 -25.94 14.95
C LYS A 218 -11.60 -25.30 14.72
N ARG A 219 -12.69 -26.01 15.05
CA ARG A 219 -14.04 -25.44 14.83
C ARG A 219 -14.43 -24.36 15.85
N ASN A 220 -13.55 -23.99 16.76
CA ASN A 220 -13.82 -23.02 17.81
C ASN A 220 -13.36 -21.64 17.40
N ARG A 221 -14.18 -20.62 17.64
CA ARG A 221 -13.78 -19.22 17.58
C ARG A 221 -12.75 -18.95 18.66
N ASN A 222 -11.71 -18.19 18.33
CA ASN A 222 -10.71 -17.81 19.30
C ASN A 222 -11.12 -16.56 20.08
N ALA A 223 -11.64 -15.55 19.36
CA ALA A 223 -12.10 -14.28 19.93
C ALA A 223 -13.03 -13.53 18.99
N THR A 224 -13.91 -12.71 19.56
CA THR A 224 -14.65 -11.65 18.84
C THR A 224 -14.18 -10.32 19.40
N VAL A 225 -13.83 -9.40 18.51
CA VAL A 225 -13.37 -8.05 18.85
C VAL A 225 -14.42 -7.07 18.36
N GLN A 226 -15.02 -6.35 19.28
CA GLN A 226 -15.98 -5.31 18.96
C GLN A 226 -15.24 -4.12 18.33
N THR A 227 -15.79 -3.58 17.25
CA THR A 227 -15.30 -2.41 16.54
C THR A 227 -16.30 -1.28 16.62
N ARG A 228 -15.83 -0.04 16.45
CA ARG A 228 -16.72 1.13 16.44
C ARG A 228 -17.48 1.25 15.11
N ALA A 229 -16.81 0.85 14.04
CA ALA A 229 -17.37 0.77 12.70
C ALA A 229 -16.74 -0.42 11.97
N ALA A 230 -17.48 -1.03 11.05
CA ALA A 230 -16.96 -2.17 10.29
C ALA A 230 -15.66 -1.78 9.55
N PRO A 231 -14.55 -2.47 9.81
CA PRO A 231 -13.27 -2.17 9.17
C PRO A 231 -13.32 -2.42 7.66
N GLY A 232 -12.71 -1.52 6.90
CA GLY A 232 -12.48 -1.69 5.46
C GLY A 232 -11.21 -2.46 5.13
N GLN A 233 -10.28 -2.58 6.09
CA GLN A 233 -9.02 -3.30 5.93
C GLN A 233 -8.59 -3.93 7.25
N LEU A 234 -7.98 -5.11 7.15
CA LEU A 234 -7.27 -5.81 8.24
C LEU A 234 -5.86 -6.13 7.76
N ASP A 235 -4.88 -6.00 8.64
CA ASP A 235 -3.50 -6.37 8.34
C ASP A 235 -2.76 -6.80 9.61
N TRP A 236 -1.95 -7.86 9.52
CA TRP A 236 -1.15 -8.40 10.62
C TRP A 236 0.28 -7.91 10.55
N ALA A 237 0.86 -7.60 11.70
CA ALA A 237 2.30 -7.47 11.81
C ALA A 237 2.98 -8.81 11.53
N SER A 238 4.18 -8.78 10.95
CA SER A 238 4.91 -10.00 10.55
C SER A 238 5.26 -10.93 11.71
N ASP A 239 5.29 -10.41 12.94
CA ASP A 239 5.50 -11.20 14.17
C ASP A 239 4.25 -12.00 14.61
N GLY A 240 3.10 -11.75 13.99
CA GLY A 240 1.82 -12.39 14.30
C GLY A 240 1.26 -12.02 15.67
N LYS A 241 1.82 -11.03 16.39
CA LYS A 241 1.39 -10.65 17.75
C LYS A 241 0.38 -9.50 17.74
N THR A 242 0.44 -8.67 16.73
CA THR A 242 -0.44 -7.50 16.58
C THR A 242 -1.07 -7.45 15.20
N PHE A 243 -2.25 -6.86 15.12
CA PHE A 243 -2.90 -6.55 13.85
C PHE A 243 -3.59 -5.19 13.93
N ILE A 244 -3.83 -4.59 12.75
CA ILE A 244 -4.58 -3.35 12.60
C ILE A 244 -5.91 -3.61 11.95
N ALA A 245 -6.88 -2.77 12.33
CA ALA A 245 -8.14 -2.59 11.64
C ALA A 245 -8.25 -1.12 11.19
N VAL A 246 -8.55 -0.92 9.92
CA VAL A 246 -8.75 0.41 9.36
C VAL A 246 -10.23 0.67 9.26
N GLU A 247 -10.71 1.54 10.12
CA GLU A 247 -12.08 2.04 10.15
C GLU A 247 -12.20 3.37 9.39
N PRO A 248 -13.39 3.87 9.10
CA PRO A 248 -13.55 5.10 8.33
C PRO A 248 -12.80 6.33 8.90
N HIS A 249 -12.64 6.39 10.23
CA HIS A 249 -12.01 7.54 10.91
C HIS A 249 -10.90 7.15 11.87
N ALA A 250 -10.56 5.86 11.93
CA ALA A 250 -9.58 5.34 12.89
C ALA A 250 -8.72 4.22 12.27
N VAL A 251 -7.52 4.08 12.80
CA VAL A 251 -6.74 2.85 12.70
C VAL A 251 -6.62 2.30 14.10
N GLU A 252 -7.17 1.14 14.36
CA GLU A 252 -7.09 0.49 15.65
C GLU A 252 -6.06 -0.64 15.64
N VAL A 253 -5.36 -0.79 16.75
CA VAL A 253 -4.30 -1.80 16.92
C VAL A 253 -4.74 -2.78 18.01
N PHE A 254 -4.73 -4.04 17.67
CA PHE A 254 -5.16 -5.14 18.53
C PHE A 254 -4.02 -6.14 18.76
N SER A 255 -4.04 -6.76 19.91
CA SER A 255 -3.20 -7.95 20.17
C SER A 255 -3.76 -9.17 19.45
N GLN A 256 -2.96 -10.19 19.27
CA GLN A 256 -3.37 -11.48 18.68
C GLN A 256 -4.54 -12.16 19.38
N ARG A 257 -4.81 -11.80 20.64
CA ARG A 257 -5.91 -12.35 21.45
C ARG A 257 -7.17 -11.51 21.40
N GLY A 258 -7.15 -10.37 20.72
CA GLY A 258 -8.30 -9.48 20.56
C GLY A 258 -8.27 -8.16 21.32
N PRO A 259 -7.67 -8.04 22.54
CA PRO A 259 -7.67 -6.75 23.22
C PRO A 259 -7.03 -5.64 22.38
N ARG A 260 -7.70 -4.49 22.37
CA ARG A 260 -7.17 -3.27 21.78
C ARG A 260 -5.97 -2.79 22.61
N ILE A 261 -4.84 -2.54 21.95
CA ILE A 261 -3.58 -2.12 22.59
C ILE A 261 -3.11 -0.75 22.15
N GLY A 262 -3.76 -0.16 21.16
CA GLY A 262 -3.43 1.17 20.65
C GLY A 262 -4.33 1.58 19.51
N GLY A 263 -3.94 2.64 18.83
CA GLY A 263 -4.65 3.13 17.65
C GLY A 263 -4.60 4.64 17.52
N LEU A 264 -5.16 5.13 16.42
CA LEU A 264 -5.26 6.53 16.04
C LEU A 264 -6.71 6.83 15.72
N ASP A 265 -7.28 7.78 16.42
CA ASP A 265 -8.59 8.36 16.08
C ASP A 265 -8.34 9.74 15.46
N ARG A 266 -8.90 9.99 14.28
CA ARG A 266 -8.68 11.23 13.51
C ARG A 266 -9.94 12.08 13.37
N GLY A 267 -10.94 11.80 14.16
CA GLY A 267 -12.19 12.57 14.20
C GLY A 267 -12.88 12.60 12.84
N ILE A 268 -12.91 13.76 12.19
CA ILE A 268 -13.59 13.94 10.89
C ILE A 268 -12.74 13.57 9.66
N ALA A 269 -11.46 13.29 9.83
CA ALA A 269 -10.63 12.87 8.71
C ALA A 269 -10.99 11.45 8.27
N GLN A 270 -11.08 11.21 6.96
CA GLN A 270 -11.31 9.88 6.43
C GLN A 270 -10.01 9.09 6.34
N MET A 271 -10.02 7.88 6.86
CA MET A 271 -8.92 6.92 6.71
C MET A 271 -9.17 6.06 5.47
N SER A 272 -8.31 6.16 4.48
CA SER A 272 -8.49 5.41 3.23
C SER A 272 -7.69 4.12 3.15
N ALA A 273 -6.54 4.07 3.79
CA ALA A 273 -5.68 2.89 3.82
C ALA A 273 -4.65 2.97 4.97
N ALA A 274 -4.21 1.81 5.45
CA ALA A 274 -3.04 1.71 6.31
C ALA A 274 -2.27 0.41 6.03
N ALA A 275 -0.97 0.37 6.36
CA ALA A 275 -0.14 -0.81 6.24
C ALA A 275 0.87 -0.88 7.37
N ILE A 276 1.03 -2.06 7.97
CA ILE A 276 2.10 -2.34 8.94
C ILE A 276 3.39 -2.60 8.18
N SER A 277 4.51 -1.99 8.63
CA SER A 277 5.82 -2.27 8.07
C SER A 277 6.23 -3.74 8.25
N PRO A 278 7.02 -4.34 7.35
CA PRO A 278 7.44 -5.74 7.45
C PRO A 278 8.14 -6.10 8.75
N ASN A 279 8.78 -5.16 9.43
CA ASN A 279 9.39 -5.37 10.73
C ASN A 279 8.43 -5.20 11.92
N GLY A 280 7.15 -4.96 11.67
CA GLY A 280 6.10 -4.83 12.68
C GLY A 280 6.19 -3.58 13.56
N LYS A 281 7.05 -2.61 13.26
CA LYS A 281 7.32 -1.48 14.17
C LYS A 281 6.57 -0.20 13.84
N ARG A 282 6.15 -0.02 12.58
CA ARG A 282 5.52 1.22 12.09
C ARG A 282 4.24 0.95 11.34
N ILE A 283 3.35 1.91 11.38
CA ILE A 283 2.14 1.97 10.56
C ILE A 283 2.27 3.17 9.65
N ALA A 284 2.16 2.94 8.35
CA ALA A 284 1.89 3.98 7.37
C ALA A 284 0.39 4.06 7.16
N PHE A 285 -0.18 5.26 7.15
CA PHE A 285 -1.61 5.44 6.95
C PHE A 285 -1.91 6.68 6.13
N VAL A 286 -3.05 6.65 5.47
CA VAL A 286 -3.55 7.76 4.64
C VAL A 286 -4.79 8.34 5.28
N GLU A 287 -4.73 9.63 5.58
CA GLU A 287 -5.91 10.41 5.97
C GLU A 287 -6.27 11.42 4.88
N THR A 288 -7.57 11.63 4.68
CA THR A 288 -8.11 12.61 3.74
C THR A 288 -9.00 13.60 4.48
N ARG A 289 -8.74 14.89 4.28
CA ARG A 289 -9.51 15.98 4.86
C ARG A 289 -9.59 17.13 3.87
N GLY A 290 -10.80 17.67 3.64
CA GLY A 290 -11.00 18.81 2.76
C GLY A 290 -10.47 18.63 1.35
N GLY A 291 -10.60 17.43 0.76
CA GLY A 291 -10.13 17.15 -0.60
C GLY A 291 -8.61 17.01 -0.73
N ARG A 292 -7.88 16.91 0.39
CA ARG A 292 -6.43 16.69 0.44
C ARG A 292 -6.11 15.43 1.21
N SER A 293 -5.29 14.57 0.62
CA SER A 293 -4.79 13.36 1.28
C SER A 293 -3.38 13.54 1.80
N THR A 294 -3.10 12.95 2.95
CA THR A 294 -1.80 12.97 3.60
C THR A 294 -1.40 11.55 3.99
N LEU A 295 -0.22 11.14 3.55
CA LEU A 295 0.43 9.91 3.99
C LEU A 295 1.27 10.24 5.24
N GLN A 296 1.04 9.48 6.31
CA GLN A 296 1.71 9.65 7.59
C GLN A 296 2.34 8.36 8.09
N LEU A 297 3.30 8.48 9.00
CA LEU A 297 3.91 7.37 9.73
C LEU A 297 3.75 7.56 11.24
N THR A 298 3.55 6.43 11.93
CA THR A 298 3.56 6.35 13.39
C THR A 298 4.15 5.02 13.85
N GLY A 299 4.45 4.89 15.13
CA GLY A 299 4.76 3.60 15.75
C GLY A 299 3.51 2.72 15.86
N VAL A 300 3.68 1.40 15.86
CA VAL A 300 2.57 0.42 16.00
C VAL A 300 1.80 0.60 17.31
N LEU A 301 2.49 0.92 18.40
CA LEU A 301 1.86 1.19 19.69
C LEU A 301 1.47 2.67 19.90
N GLY A 302 1.47 3.47 18.83
CA GLY A 302 1.28 4.91 18.89
C GLY A 302 2.60 5.68 18.93
N GLY A 303 2.51 6.98 19.20
CA GLY A 303 3.66 7.88 19.26
C GLY A 303 3.51 9.06 18.27
N PRO A 304 4.57 9.82 18.06
CA PRO A 304 4.52 10.97 17.16
C PRO A 304 4.08 10.55 15.75
N THR A 305 3.15 11.29 15.19
CA THR A 305 2.76 11.14 13.78
C THR A 305 3.39 12.27 12.99
N GLY A 306 3.96 11.95 11.84
CA GLY A 306 4.53 12.94 10.93
C GLY A 306 4.08 12.72 9.50
N PRO A 307 3.68 13.80 8.79
CA PRO A 307 3.37 13.71 7.37
C PRO A 307 4.66 13.43 6.59
N ILE A 308 4.60 12.46 5.69
CA ILE A 308 5.72 12.11 4.79
C ILE A 308 5.43 12.50 3.35
N PHE A 309 4.16 12.60 2.98
CA PHE A 309 3.74 13.09 1.69
C PHE A 309 2.29 13.60 1.76
N ALA A 310 1.98 14.68 1.02
CA ALA A 310 0.63 15.22 0.93
C ALA A 310 0.32 15.71 -0.48
N GLY A 311 -0.91 15.50 -0.93
CA GLY A 311 -1.36 15.90 -2.26
C GLY A 311 -2.84 16.22 -2.32
N ALA A 312 -3.28 16.89 -3.37
CA ALA A 312 -4.70 17.13 -3.64
C ALA A 312 -5.38 15.84 -4.10
N GLY A 313 -6.64 15.67 -3.73
CA GLY A 313 -7.45 14.52 -4.10
C GLY A 313 -7.18 13.28 -3.25
N THR A 314 -7.29 12.09 -3.83
CA THR A 314 -7.38 10.82 -3.10
C THR A 314 -6.12 9.96 -3.27
N PHE A 315 -5.58 9.50 -2.15
CA PHE A 315 -4.66 8.36 -2.06
C PHE A 315 -5.48 7.13 -1.71
N ALA A 316 -5.43 6.08 -2.53
CA ALA A 316 -6.35 4.95 -2.41
C ALA A 316 -5.76 3.74 -1.68
N ASN A 317 -4.57 3.33 -2.04
CA ASN A 317 -3.90 2.18 -1.48
C ASN A 317 -2.48 2.51 -1.08
N ILE A 318 -1.99 1.78 -0.08
CA ILE A 318 -0.61 1.86 0.38
C ILE A 318 -0.09 0.45 0.66
N GLY A 319 1.18 0.22 0.34
CA GLY A 319 1.88 -1.01 0.67
C GLY A 319 3.36 -0.77 0.92
N TRP A 320 3.95 -1.57 1.78
CA TRP A 320 5.40 -1.59 1.98
C TRP A 320 6.07 -2.50 0.95
N SER A 321 7.29 -2.12 0.54
CA SER A 321 8.18 -3.08 -0.13
C SER A 321 8.54 -4.23 0.81
N PRO A 322 8.87 -5.42 0.30
CA PRO A 322 9.23 -6.56 1.13
C PRO A 322 10.40 -6.30 2.09
N ASP A 323 11.34 -5.43 1.70
CA ASP A 323 12.48 -5.01 2.52
C ASP A 323 12.15 -3.89 3.53
N GLY A 324 10.93 -3.36 3.51
CA GLY A 324 10.44 -2.32 4.41
C GLY A 324 11.08 -0.94 4.22
N ARG A 325 11.77 -0.72 3.10
CA ARG A 325 12.44 0.54 2.81
C ARG A 325 11.61 1.50 1.98
N TRP A 326 10.63 1.00 1.23
CA TRP A 326 9.80 1.81 0.36
C TRP A 326 8.33 1.64 0.68
N LEU A 327 7.59 2.71 0.48
CA LEU A 327 6.14 2.74 0.45
C LEU A 327 5.68 2.95 -0.97
N LEU A 328 4.74 2.14 -1.44
CA LEU A 328 4.04 2.32 -2.70
C LEU A 328 2.67 2.92 -2.41
N LEU A 329 2.38 4.06 -3.00
CA LEU A 329 1.16 4.83 -2.81
C LEU A 329 0.42 4.98 -4.14
N ASP A 330 -0.87 4.68 -4.17
CA ASP A 330 -1.75 4.89 -5.32
C ASP A 330 -2.42 6.28 -5.22
N TRP A 331 -1.93 7.25 -6.01
CA TRP A 331 -2.50 8.59 -6.11
C TRP A 331 -3.45 8.68 -7.29
N ARG A 332 -4.68 8.24 -7.09
CA ARG A 332 -5.69 8.09 -8.17
C ARG A 332 -6.03 9.40 -8.87
N SER A 333 -6.18 10.49 -8.14
CA SER A 333 -6.54 11.79 -8.71
C SER A 333 -5.45 12.37 -9.61
N ALA A 334 -4.18 12.00 -9.38
CA ALA A 334 -3.06 12.40 -10.23
C ALA A 334 -2.70 11.36 -11.31
N ASP A 335 -3.38 10.22 -11.36
CA ASP A 335 -3.09 9.09 -12.25
C ASP A 335 -1.65 8.58 -12.10
N GLN A 336 -1.21 8.42 -10.82
CA GLN A 336 0.18 8.09 -10.48
C GLN A 336 0.30 7.04 -9.39
N TRP A 337 1.37 6.26 -9.47
CA TRP A 337 1.93 5.53 -8.34
C TRP A 337 3.20 6.21 -7.86
N LEU A 338 3.31 6.38 -6.55
CA LEU A 338 4.49 6.96 -5.91
C LEU A 338 5.21 5.91 -5.10
N PHE A 339 6.51 5.78 -5.33
CA PHE A 339 7.42 5.00 -4.49
C PHE A 339 8.18 5.97 -3.59
N ILE A 340 7.95 5.89 -2.29
CA ILE A 340 8.48 6.81 -1.29
C ILE A 340 9.44 6.03 -0.39
N HIS A 341 10.72 6.40 -0.38
CA HIS A 341 11.71 5.79 0.50
C HIS A 341 11.46 6.18 1.96
N SER A 342 11.58 5.26 2.89
CA SER A 342 11.35 5.51 4.32
C SER A 342 12.62 5.20 5.14
N PRO A 343 13.25 6.19 5.81
CA PRO A 343 12.86 7.61 5.89
C PRO A 343 12.89 8.30 4.52
N VAL A 344 12.16 9.40 4.38
CA VAL A 344 11.99 10.07 3.08
C VAL A 344 13.32 10.64 2.62
N LYS A 345 13.97 9.93 1.71
CA LYS A 345 15.21 10.34 1.02
C LYS A 345 15.01 10.49 -0.48
N LYS A 346 14.01 9.82 -1.03
CA LYS A 346 13.74 9.75 -2.46
C LYS A 346 12.25 9.44 -2.69
N VAL A 347 11.68 10.09 -3.71
CA VAL A 347 10.35 9.80 -4.23
C VAL A 347 10.47 9.52 -5.73
N LEU A 348 9.89 8.43 -6.19
CA LEU A 348 9.80 8.09 -7.61
C LEU A 348 8.32 8.06 -7.99
N ALA A 349 7.96 8.73 -9.09
CA ALA A 349 6.61 8.74 -9.60
C ALA A 349 6.51 7.97 -10.91
N VAL A 350 5.45 7.18 -11.03
CA VAL A 350 5.03 6.52 -12.27
C VAL A 350 3.71 7.12 -12.68
N SER A 351 3.70 7.83 -13.79
CA SER A 351 2.52 8.53 -14.32
C SER A 351 1.80 7.71 -15.39
N ASN A 352 0.59 8.16 -15.74
CA ASN A 352 -0.26 7.52 -16.75
C ASN A 352 -0.60 6.05 -16.42
N ILE A 353 -0.94 5.82 -15.17
CA ILE A 353 -1.29 4.48 -14.68
C ILE A 353 -2.45 3.90 -15.47
N ARG A 354 -3.49 4.71 -15.77
CA ARG A 354 -4.65 4.27 -16.55
C ARG A 354 -4.29 3.85 -17.97
N ALA A 355 -3.39 4.58 -18.61
CA ALA A 355 -2.91 4.24 -19.95
C ALA A 355 -2.04 2.98 -19.94
N ASN A 356 -1.26 2.77 -18.88
CA ASN A 356 -0.31 1.67 -18.75
C ASN A 356 -0.92 0.37 -18.22
N PHE A 357 -1.92 0.46 -17.34
CA PHE A 357 -2.48 -0.68 -16.61
C PHE A 357 -4.00 -0.84 -16.80
N GLY A 358 -4.64 0.11 -17.46
CA GLY A 358 -6.10 0.13 -17.65
C GLY A 358 -6.82 1.02 -16.65
N ALA A 359 -8.09 1.33 -16.96
CA ALA A 359 -8.96 2.08 -16.08
C ALA A 359 -9.12 1.37 -14.73
N ASP A 360 -9.37 2.12 -13.68
CA ASP A 360 -9.59 1.64 -12.30
C ASP A 360 -8.46 0.77 -11.74
N SER A 361 -7.25 0.96 -12.25
CA SER A 361 -6.07 0.23 -11.78
C SER A 361 -5.86 0.47 -10.29
N ARG A 362 -5.62 -0.60 -9.54
CA ARG A 362 -5.31 -0.56 -8.11
C ARG A 362 -4.17 -1.51 -7.79
N ILE A 363 -3.39 -1.16 -6.79
CA ILE A 363 -2.33 -2.03 -6.27
C ILE A 363 -2.99 -3.16 -5.48
N ALA A 364 -2.71 -4.40 -5.84
CA ALA A 364 -3.20 -5.58 -5.13
C ALA A 364 -2.16 -6.18 -4.18
N GLY A 365 -0.88 -5.90 -4.40
CA GLY A 365 0.18 -6.31 -3.48
C GLY A 365 1.59 -6.12 -4.04
N TRP A 366 2.54 -5.99 -3.14
CA TRP A 366 3.98 -6.02 -3.43
C TRP A 366 4.60 -7.17 -2.65
N CYS A 367 5.09 -8.16 -3.34
CA CYS A 367 5.57 -9.40 -2.74
C CYS A 367 6.98 -9.74 -3.18
N CYS A 368 7.63 -10.34 -2.31
CA CYS A 368 8.64 -11.38 -2.36
C CYS A 368 9.91 -10.94 -3.08
N PRO A 369 11.01 -10.89 -2.37
CA PRO A 369 12.32 -10.59 -2.91
C PRO A 369 12.83 -11.65 -3.88
#